data_f4a3e0e9b660d1431ec6b51ced5c46e9
#
_entry.id   f4a3e0e9b660d1431ec6b51ced5c46e9
#
_cell.length_a   1.000
_cell.length_b   1.000
_cell.length_c   1.000
_cell.angle_alpha   90.00
_cell.angle_beta   90.00
_cell.angle_gamma   90.00
#
_symmetry.space_group_name_H-M   'P 1'
#
loop_
_entity.id
_entity.type
_entity.pdbx_description
1 polymer ?
#
loop_
_entity_poly.entity_id
_entity_poly.type
_entity_poly.pdbx_seq_one_letter_code
_entity_poly.pdbx_strand_id
1 'polypeptide(L)'
;MFIYVKIYLMKVIVGFGNPGSKYNFTRHNLGFLALDFYAKIHQLNWQNKPKFNAIVAKDDEHDLLLVKAQTYYNEVGLSVRTILDFYKLKAQDILAICDDFNLEFGKIRFRERGSAGGNNGLKSITTHLGTDDFPRLRIGTANDSLRSKIGDTDFVLSRFNDAEYEKLPEVLREIGDFIVKY
;
A
#
# COMPACT_ATOMS: atom_id res chain seq x y z
N MET A 1 20.85 -29.96 22.02
CA MET A 1 19.74 -29.79 21.05
C MET A 1 19.39 -28.30 21.04
N PHE A 2 19.98 -27.52 20.13
CA PHE A 2 19.68 -26.09 20.00
C PHE A 2 18.32 -25.98 19.29
N ILE A 3 17.32 -25.51 20.02
CA ILE A 3 16.03 -25.12 19.45
C ILE A 3 16.31 -23.83 18.66
N TYR A 4 16.42 -23.91 17.34
CA TYR A 4 16.37 -22.74 16.47
C TYR A 4 14.95 -22.18 16.58
N VAL A 5 14.77 -21.16 17.44
CA VAL A 5 13.59 -20.31 17.37
C VAL A 5 13.73 -19.53 16.06
N LYS A 6 13.00 -19.94 15.03
CA LYS A 6 12.84 -19.14 13.81
C LYS A 6 12.15 -17.86 14.26
N ILE A 7 12.91 -16.79 14.45
CA ILE A 7 12.34 -15.45 14.65
C ILE A 7 11.67 -15.09 13.34
N TYR A 8 10.37 -15.29 13.25
CA TYR A 8 9.57 -14.83 12.12
C TYR A 8 9.59 -13.31 12.12
N LEU A 9 10.41 -12.75 11.25
CA LEU A 9 10.41 -11.31 10.96
C LEU A 9 9.28 -11.03 9.97
N MET A 10 8.02 -11.15 10.45
CA MET A 10 6.86 -10.84 9.63
C MET A 10 6.91 -9.38 9.20
N LYS A 11 6.84 -9.15 7.89
CA LYS A 11 6.68 -7.82 7.29
C LYS A 11 5.20 -7.52 7.04
N VAL A 12 4.82 -6.27 7.20
CA VAL A 12 3.45 -5.81 6.97
C VAL A 12 3.42 -4.97 5.70
N ILE A 13 2.74 -5.44 4.67
CA ILE A 13 2.60 -4.72 3.40
C ILE A 13 1.27 -3.97 3.40
N VAL A 14 1.33 -2.66 3.49
CA VAL A 14 0.14 -1.79 3.58
C VAL A 14 -0.14 -1.17 2.21
N GLY A 15 -1.14 -1.66 1.51
CA GLY A 15 -1.65 -1.01 0.32
C GLY A 15 -2.56 0.16 0.69
N PHE A 16 -2.36 1.32 0.06
CA PHE A 16 -3.22 2.48 0.28
C PHE A 16 -4.43 2.46 -0.66
N GLY A 17 -5.56 2.95 -0.15
CA GLY A 17 -6.81 3.05 -0.87
C GLY A 17 -7.96 3.47 0.05
N ASN A 18 -9.08 3.80 -0.54
CA ASN A 18 -10.34 4.06 0.16
C ASN A 18 -11.25 2.84 0.07
N PRO A 19 -11.94 2.47 1.16
CA PRO A 19 -12.90 1.38 1.14
C PRO A 19 -14.19 1.77 0.38
N GLY A 20 -14.83 0.78 -0.22
CA GLY A 20 -16.09 0.94 -0.94
C GLY A 20 -15.95 0.90 -2.46
N SER A 21 -16.97 0.34 -3.12
CA SER A 21 -16.96 0.03 -4.57
C SER A 21 -16.79 1.26 -5.48
N LYS A 22 -17.22 2.44 -5.04
CA LYS A 22 -17.07 3.69 -5.80
C LYS A 22 -15.61 4.08 -6.04
N TYR A 23 -14.69 3.61 -5.19
CA TYR A 23 -13.25 3.89 -5.30
C TYR A 23 -12.47 2.80 -6.03
N ASN A 24 -13.14 1.71 -6.41
CA ASN A 24 -12.49 0.64 -7.17
C ASN A 24 -11.89 1.21 -8.47
N PHE A 25 -10.65 0.80 -8.77
CA PHE A 25 -9.90 1.23 -9.94
C PHE A 25 -9.62 2.73 -10.05
N THR A 26 -9.74 3.49 -8.95
CA THR A 26 -9.21 4.86 -8.90
C THR A 26 -7.70 4.84 -8.70
N ARG A 27 -7.02 5.94 -9.10
CA ARG A 27 -5.57 6.11 -8.92
C ARG A 27 -5.17 5.97 -7.45
N HIS A 28 -5.97 6.54 -6.56
CA HIS A 28 -5.74 6.50 -5.10
C HIS A 28 -5.88 5.09 -4.50
N ASN A 29 -6.54 4.17 -5.20
CA ASN A 29 -6.64 2.76 -4.80
C ASN A 29 -5.56 1.86 -5.43
N LEU A 30 -4.53 2.44 -6.04
CA LEU A 30 -3.47 1.66 -6.67
C LEU A 30 -2.76 0.71 -5.70
N GLY A 31 -2.58 1.13 -4.43
CA GLY A 31 -2.04 0.25 -3.40
C GLY A 31 -2.95 -0.96 -3.13
N PHE A 32 -4.27 -0.77 -3.07
CA PHE A 32 -5.22 -1.89 -2.94
C PHE A 32 -5.17 -2.82 -4.15
N LEU A 33 -5.14 -2.25 -5.37
CA LEU A 33 -5.04 -3.03 -6.61
C LEU A 33 -3.78 -3.88 -6.65
N ALA A 34 -2.64 -3.33 -6.21
CA ALA A 34 -1.37 -4.06 -6.13
C ALA A 34 -1.47 -5.27 -5.19
N LEU A 35 -2.04 -5.08 -4.00
CA LEU A 35 -2.22 -6.18 -3.05
C LEU A 35 -3.25 -7.20 -3.51
N ASP A 36 -4.33 -6.79 -4.19
CA ASP A 36 -5.31 -7.72 -4.76
C ASP A 36 -4.70 -8.57 -5.87
N PHE A 37 -3.87 -7.96 -6.72
CA PHE A 37 -3.13 -8.66 -7.77
C PHE A 37 -2.13 -9.66 -7.16
N TYR A 38 -1.34 -9.26 -6.17
CA TYR A 38 -0.42 -10.12 -5.45
C TYR A 38 -1.15 -11.31 -4.80
N ALA A 39 -2.20 -11.02 -4.03
CA ALA A 39 -2.99 -12.05 -3.34
C ALA A 39 -3.61 -13.06 -4.32
N LYS A 40 -4.05 -12.61 -5.51
CA LYS A 40 -4.59 -13.48 -6.55
C LYS A 40 -3.52 -14.44 -7.10
N ILE A 41 -2.31 -13.95 -7.38
CA ILE A 41 -1.20 -14.78 -7.93
C ILE A 41 -0.75 -15.82 -6.90
N HIS A 42 -0.62 -15.42 -5.64
CA HIS A 42 -0.20 -16.30 -4.54
C HIS A 42 -1.36 -17.08 -3.90
N GLN A 43 -2.57 -17.01 -4.47
CA GLN A 43 -3.78 -17.72 -4.02
C GLN A 43 -4.12 -17.45 -2.54
N LEU A 44 -3.88 -16.22 -2.06
CA LEU A 44 -4.13 -15.83 -0.69
C LEU A 44 -5.59 -15.43 -0.47
N ASN A 45 -6.12 -15.73 0.71
CA ASN A 45 -7.50 -15.41 1.08
C ASN A 45 -7.56 -14.18 1.97
N TRP A 46 -8.39 -13.22 1.56
CA TRP A 46 -8.69 -12.04 2.36
C TRP A 46 -9.61 -12.36 3.54
N GLN A 47 -9.28 -11.81 4.71
CA GLN A 47 -10.05 -11.95 5.94
C GLN A 47 -10.35 -10.57 6.53
N ASN A 48 -11.61 -10.32 6.86
CA ASN A 48 -11.98 -9.10 7.59
C ASN A 48 -11.51 -9.19 9.05
N LYS A 49 -10.78 -8.18 9.50
CA LYS A 49 -10.29 -8.07 10.88
C LYS A 49 -10.74 -6.73 11.49
N PRO A 50 -11.98 -6.66 12.01
CA PRO A 50 -12.55 -5.42 12.56
C PRO A 50 -11.68 -4.79 13.65
N LYS A 51 -11.00 -5.59 14.47
CA LYS A 51 -10.07 -5.10 15.51
C LYS A 51 -8.92 -4.26 14.97
N PHE A 52 -8.57 -4.41 13.68
CA PHE A 52 -7.53 -3.64 13.00
C PHE A 52 -8.10 -2.55 12.10
N ASN A 53 -9.43 -2.44 11.96
CA ASN A 53 -10.08 -1.67 10.91
C ASN A 53 -9.46 -1.99 9.53
N ALA A 54 -9.29 -3.28 9.20
CA ALA A 54 -8.61 -3.73 8.01
C ALA A 54 -9.14 -5.08 7.50
N ILE A 55 -8.96 -5.28 6.20
CA ILE A 55 -9.00 -6.59 5.56
C ILE A 55 -7.56 -7.02 5.35
N VAL A 56 -7.21 -8.25 5.73
CA VAL A 56 -5.85 -8.76 5.69
C VAL A 56 -5.77 -10.09 4.95
N ALA A 57 -4.63 -10.35 4.31
CA ALA A 57 -4.28 -11.68 3.79
C ALA A 57 -2.88 -12.05 4.30
N LYS A 58 -2.70 -13.30 4.70
CA LYS A 58 -1.42 -13.80 5.20
C LYS A 58 -0.74 -14.61 4.11
N ASP A 59 0.53 -14.31 3.87
CA ASP A 59 1.41 -15.08 3.03
C ASP A 59 2.45 -15.77 3.92
N ASP A 60 2.22 -17.07 4.18
CA ASP A 60 3.09 -17.88 5.04
C ASP A 60 4.39 -18.30 4.32
N GLU A 61 4.43 -18.24 2.99
CA GLU A 61 5.62 -18.59 2.20
C GLU A 61 6.69 -17.49 2.33
N HIS A 62 6.26 -16.23 2.31
CA HIS A 62 7.16 -15.07 2.34
C HIS A 62 7.17 -14.33 3.69
N ASP A 63 6.51 -14.86 4.72
CA ASP A 63 6.36 -14.24 6.05
C ASP A 63 5.74 -12.82 5.99
N LEU A 64 4.71 -12.62 5.13
CA LEU A 64 4.05 -11.33 4.91
C LEU A 64 2.62 -11.29 5.47
N LEU A 65 2.24 -10.11 5.96
CA LEU A 65 0.86 -9.74 6.23
C LEU A 65 0.45 -8.60 5.29
N LEU A 66 -0.40 -8.89 4.32
CA LEU A 66 -0.98 -7.89 3.44
C LEU A 66 -2.14 -7.18 4.12
N VAL A 67 -2.21 -5.86 4.02
CA VAL A 67 -3.18 -5.03 4.74
C VAL A 67 -3.85 -4.04 3.80
N LYS A 68 -5.17 -4.09 3.71
CA LYS A 68 -6.04 -3.04 3.14
C LYS A 68 -6.85 -2.42 4.26
N ALA A 69 -6.48 -1.20 4.67
CA ALA A 69 -7.21 -0.49 5.72
C ALA A 69 -8.67 -0.25 5.31
N GLN A 70 -9.59 -0.37 6.27
CA GLN A 70 -11.01 -0.05 6.08
C GLN A 70 -11.35 1.33 6.66
N THR A 71 -10.33 2.14 6.92
CA THR A 71 -10.41 3.58 7.14
C THR A 71 -10.27 4.31 5.80
N TYR A 72 -10.61 5.59 5.75
CA TYR A 72 -10.26 6.40 4.59
C TYR A 72 -8.75 6.53 4.44
N TYR A 73 -8.29 6.85 3.22
CA TYR A 73 -6.88 6.96 2.84
C TYR A 73 -6.06 7.82 3.82
N ASN A 74 -6.60 8.97 4.23
CA ASN A 74 -5.96 9.89 5.16
C ASN A 74 -5.98 9.44 6.65
N GLU A 75 -6.58 8.29 6.95
CA GLU A 75 -6.68 7.71 8.30
C GLU A 75 -6.02 6.33 8.40
N VAL A 76 -5.31 5.90 7.35
CA VAL A 76 -4.65 4.58 7.27
C VAL A 76 -3.71 4.30 8.46
N GLY A 77 -3.10 5.35 9.04
CA GLY A 77 -2.19 5.25 10.17
C GLY A 77 -2.82 4.62 11.41
N LEU A 78 -4.15 4.77 11.61
CA LEU A 78 -4.87 4.13 12.71
C LEU A 78 -4.81 2.60 12.61
N SER A 79 -5.11 2.05 11.43
CA SER A 79 -5.02 0.60 11.18
C SER A 79 -3.59 0.09 11.33
N VAL A 80 -2.61 0.83 10.77
CA VAL A 80 -1.19 0.46 10.86
C VAL A 80 -0.73 0.44 12.30
N ARG A 81 -1.03 1.48 13.11
CA ARG A 81 -0.65 1.53 14.53
C ARG A 81 -1.21 0.33 15.29
N THR A 82 -2.51 0.04 15.12
CA THR A 82 -3.17 -1.07 15.80
C THR A 82 -2.56 -2.43 15.46
N ILE A 83 -2.17 -2.64 14.19
CA ILE A 83 -1.51 -3.87 13.73
C ILE A 83 -0.11 -4.00 14.33
N LEU A 84 0.70 -2.95 14.28
CA LEU A 84 2.06 -2.98 14.83
C LEU A 84 2.06 -3.24 16.33
N ASP A 85 1.15 -2.60 17.08
CA ASP A 85 1.01 -2.84 18.53
C ASP A 85 0.61 -4.28 18.83
N PHE A 86 -0.32 -4.83 18.07
CA PHE A 86 -0.78 -6.20 18.27
C PHE A 86 0.30 -7.26 18.03
N TYR A 87 1.07 -7.08 16.93
CA TYR A 87 2.14 -8.02 16.57
C TYR A 87 3.49 -7.65 17.17
N LYS A 88 3.57 -6.54 17.95
CA LYS A 88 4.79 -6.01 18.57
C LYS A 88 5.89 -5.71 17.53
N LEU A 89 5.48 -5.17 16.40
CA LEU A 89 6.34 -4.79 15.29
C LEU A 89 6.75 -3.31 15.38
N LYS A 90 7.82 -2.96 14.67
CA LYS A 90 8.35 -1.60 14.57
C LYS A 90 7.91 -0.92 13.25
N ALA A 91 8.10 0.39 13.17
CA ALA A 91 7.82 1.14 11.96
C ALA A 91 8.60 0.61 10.73
N GLN A 92 9.81 0.12 10.92
CA GLN A 92 10.65 -0.45 9.86
C GLN A 92 10.15 -1.80 9.34
N ASP A 93 9.19 -2.43 10.02
CA ASP A 93 8.63 -3.72 9.60
C ASP A 93 7.45 -3.57 8.63
N ILE A 94 7.07 -2.32 8.27
CA ILE A 94 6.06 -2.09 7.24
C ILE A 94 6.69 -1.71 5.89
N LEU A 95 5.96 -2.00 4.81
CA LEU A 95 6.12 -1.39 3.50
C LEU A 95 4.81 -0.71 3.12
N ALA A 96 4.80 0.61 3.04
CA ALA A 96 3.66 1.39 2.61
C ALA A 96 3.65 1.54 1.07
N ILE A 97 2.61 1.05 0.39
CA ILE A 97 2.47 1.13 -1.07
C ILE A 97 1.40 2.18 -1.39
N CYS A 98 1.80 3.27 -2.04
CA CYS A 98 0.92 4.39 -2.35
C CYS A 98 1.12 4.93 -3.76
N ASP A 99 0.08 5.59 -4.30
CA ASP A 99 0.16 6.37 -5.54
C ASP A 99 1.00 7.64 -5.35
N ASP A 100 1.59 8.11 -6.45
CA ASP A 100 2.31 9.39 -6.53
C ASP A 100 2.05 10.05 -7.88
N PHE A 101 1.25 11.11 -7.90
CA PHE A 101 0.92 11.85 -9.11
C PHE A 101 2.05 12.78 -9.62
N ASN A 102 3.17 12.87 -8.90
CA ASN A 102 4.38 13.57 -9.36
C ASN A 102 5.40 12.63 -10.01
N LEU A 103 5.09 11.32 -10.06
CA LEU A 103 5.88 10.33 -10.79
C LEU A 103 5.15 9.93 -12.06
N GLU A 104 5.90 9.78 -13.15
CA GLU A 104 5.41 9.24 -14.42
C GLU A 104 4.65 7.93 -14.19
N PHE A 105 3.57 7.72 -14.94
CA PHE A 105 2.73 6.52 -14.80
C PHE A 105 3.54 5.24 -14.91
N GLY A 106 3.33 4.35 -13.93
CA GLY A 106 4.01 3.06 -13.83
C GLY A 106 5.42 3.11 -13.22
N LYS A 107 6.02 4.29 -13.05
CA LYS A 107 7.34 4.39 -12.42
C LYS A 107 7.27 4.03 -10.95
N ILE A 108 8.13 3.11 -10.50
CA ILE A 108 8.21 2.66 -9.11
C ILE A 108 9.40 3.32 -8.42
N ARG A 109 9.17 3.86 -7.22
CA ARG A 109 10.21 4.50 -6.40
C ARG A 109 10.16 3.99 -4.97
N PHE A 110 11.15 3.21 -4.59
CA PHE A 110 11.37 2.78 -3.20
C PHE A 110 12.16 3.83 -2.41
N ARG A 111 11.81 3.99 -1.14
CA ARG A 111 12.55 4.74 -0.12
C ARG A 111 12.42 4.02 1.22
N GLU A 112 13.52 3.85 1.92
CA GLU A 112 13.53 3.26 3.26
C GLU A 112 12.87 4.17 4.30
N ARG A 113 12.99 5.50 4.12
CA ARG A 113 12.44 6.54 5.00
C ARG A 113 12.24 7.86 4.25
N GLY A 114 11.60 8.83 4.88
CA GLY A 114 11.50 10.19 4.38
C GLY A 114 10.13 10.81 4.56
N SER A 115 10.01 12.07 4.22
CA SER A 115 8.78 12.85 4.38
C SER A 115 7.60 12.30 3.56
N ALA A 116 6.40 12.67 3.95
CA ALA A 116 5.17 12.29 3.25
C ALA A 116 5.07 12.87 1.82
N GLY A 117 5.80 13.98 1.52
CA GLY A 117 5.81 14.61 0.19
C GLY A 117 4.40 14.94 -0.33
N GLY A 118 3.52 15.44 0.55
CA GLY A 118 2.13 15.78 0.20
C GLY A 118 1.14 14.61 0.23
N ASN A 119 1.60 13.36 0.38
CA ASN A 119 0.72 12.20 0.46
C ASN A 119 0.08 12.10 1.86
N ASN A 120 -1.26 12.24 1.95
CA ASN A 120 -1.99 12.27 3.21
C ASN A 120 -2.00 10.92 3.94
N GLY A 121 -1.91 9.80 3.23
CA GLY A 121 -1.79 8.47 3.84
C GLY A 121 -0.45 8.28 4.53
N LEU A 122 0.65 8.67 3.88
CA LEU A 122 1.99 8.66 4.51
C LEU A 122 2.06 9.60 5.72
N LYS A 123 1.44 10.79 5.62
CA LYS A 123 1.32 11.73 6.74
C LYS A 123 0.55 11.09 7.91
N SER A 124 -0.54 10.39 7.62
CA SER A 124 -1.32 9.68 8.63
C SER A 124 -0.48 8.63 9.37
N ILE A 125 0.27 7.80 8.65
CA ILE A 125 1.17 6.81 9.28
C ILE A 125 2.22 7.52 10.14
N THR A 126 2.90 8.56 9.61
CA THR A 126 3.89 9.33 10.37
C THR A 126 3.32 9.90 11.66
N THR A 127 2.09 10.44 11.62
CA THR A 127 1.42 10.99 12.80
C THR A 127 1.13 9.90 13.85
N HIS A 128 0.61 8.74 13.42
CA HIS A 128 0.24 7.67 14.37
C HIS A 128 1.45 6.89 14.90
N LEU A 129 2.52 6.78 14.13
CA LEU A 129 3.74 6.10 14.58
C LEU A 129 4.73 7.03 15.30
N GLY A 130 4.59 8.35 15.14
CA GLY A 130 5.52 9.35 15.66
C GLY A 130 6.88 9.38 14.96
N THR A 131 6.97 8.78 13.76
CA THR A 131 8.20 8.70 12.97
C THR A 131 7.90 8.57 11.49
N ASP A 132 8.80 9.07 10.63
CA ASP A 132 8.81 8.84 9.18
C ASP A 132 9.85 7.80 8.74
N ASP A 133 10.45 7.10 9.71
CA ASP A 133 11.45 6.04 9.49
C ASP A 133 10.74 4.69 9.23
N PHE A 134 10.08 4.60 8.10
CA PHE A 134 9.45 3.38 7.59
C PHE A 134 9.56 3.31 6.07
N PRO A 135 9.72 2.12 5.49
CA PRO A 135 9.79 1.89 4.05
C PRO A 135 8.50 2.23 3.30
N ARG A 136 8.67 2.85 2.12
CA ARG A 136 7.55 3.13 1.22
C ARG A 136 7.90 2.87 -0.22
N LEU A 137 6.92 2.35 -0.96
CA LEU A 137 6.95 2.15 -2.40
C LEU A 137 5.94 3.11 -3.03
N ARG A 138 6.42 4.09 -3.77
CA ARG A 138 5.59 5.09 -4.44
C ARG A 138 5.44 4.70 -5.90
N ILE A 139 4.20 4.64 -6.37
CA ILE A 139 3.86 4.22 -7.73
C ILE A 139 3.34 5.40 -8.50
N GLY A 140 3.99 5.72 -9.61
CA GLY A 140 3.65 6.85 -10.46
C GLY A 140 2.26 6.71 -11.09
N THR A 141 1.50 7.80 -11.01
CA THR A 141 0.18 7.92 -11.61
C THR A 141 0.02 9.22 -12.39
N ALA A 142 1.12 9.95 -12.68
CA ALA A 142 1.06 11.24 -13.36
C ALA A 142 0.32 11.16 -14.68
N ASN A 143 -0.53 12.14 -14.88
CA ASN A 143 -1.19 12.49 -16.13
C ASN A 143 -1.49 14.00 -16.07
N ASP A 144 -0.49 14.80 -16.44
CA ASP A 144 -0.53 16.26 -16.26
C ASP A 144 -1.67 16.91 -17.05
N SER A 145 -1.99 16.37 -18.23
CA SER A 145 -3.10 16.86 -19.07
C SER A 145 -4.46 16.70 -18.40
N LEU A 146 -4.70 15.58 -17.71
CA LEU A 146 -5.93 15.36 -16.96
C LEU A 146 -5.93 16.17 -15.65
N ARG A 147 -4.82 16.09 -14.91
CA ARG A 147 -4.68 16.72 -13.59
C ARG A 147 -4.88 18.25 -13.65
N SER A 148 -4.34 18.91 -14.67
CA SER A 148 -4.50 20.36 -14.86
C SER A 148 -5.95 20.79 -15.12
N LYS A 149 -6.79 19.88 -15.64
CA LYS A 149 -8.21 20.16 -15.93
C LYS A 149 -9.12 19.97 -14.71
N ILE A 150 -8.84 19.01 -13.83
CA ILE A 150 -9.76 18.62 -12.76
C ILE A 150 -9.21 18.87 -11.34
N GLY A 151 -7.93 19.22 -11.20
CA GLY A 151 -7.27 19.43 -9.90
C GLY A 151 -6.87 18.13 -9.19
N ASP A 152 -6.03 18.27 -8.16
CA ASP A 152 -5.38 17.13 -7.49
C ASP A 152 -6.35 16.14 -6.83
N THR A 153 -7.37 16.67 -6.13
CA THR A 153 -8.34 15.83 -5.40
C THR A 153 -9.16 14.95 -6.34
N ASP A 154 -9.72 15.54 -7.40
CA ASP A 154 -10.50 14.79 -8.38
C ASP A 154 -9.61 13.88 -9.21
N PHE A 155 -8.36 14.29 -9.46
CA PHE A 155 -7.40 13.48 -10.18
C PHE A 155 -7.09 12.16 -9.47
N VAL A 156 -6.76 12.17 -8.18
CA VAL A 156 -6.46 10.93 -7.46
C VAL A 156 -7.67 10.02 -7.31
N LEU A 157 -8.88 10.57 -7.31
CA LEU A 157 -10.14 9.83 -7.30
C LEU A 157 -10.62 9.44 -8.71
N SER A 158 -9.95 9.89 -9.77
CA SER A 158 -10.27 9.49 -11.14
C SER A 158 -9.76 8.07 -11.43
N ARG A 159 -10.38 7.43 -12.43
CA ARG A 159 -9.94 6.14 -12.95
C ARG A 159 -8.77 6.32 -13.91
N PHE A 160 -8.06 5.24 -14.17
CA PHE A 160 -7.07 5.16 -15.25
C PHE A 160 -7.80 5.27 -16.61
N ASN A 161 -7.17 5.94 -17.58
CA ASN A 161 -7.65 5.92 -18.97
C ASN A 161 -7.28 4.59 -19.64
N ASP A 162 -7.79 4.36 -20.87
CA ASP A 162 -7.62 3.07 -21.55
C ASP A 162 -6.13 2.72 -21.75
N ALA A 163 -5.29 3.67 -22.16
CA ALA A 163 -3.86 3.43 -22.38
C ALA A 163 -3.10 3.13 -21.07
N GLU A 164 -3.48 3.77 -19.97
CA GLU A 164 -2.94 3.47 -18.64
C GLU A 164 -3.44 2.12 -18.13
N TYR A 165 -4.72 1.81 -18.40
CA TYR A 165 -5.35 0.56 -17.97
C TYR A 165 -4.73 -0.66 -18.66
N GLU A 166 -4.37 -0.55 -19.95
CA GLU A 166 -3.66 -1.59 -20.70
C GLU A 166 -2.29 -1.93 -20.11
N LYS A 167 -1.59 -0.93 -19.55
CA LYS A 167 -0.26 -1.10 -18.92
C LYS A 167 -0.33 -1.50 -17.45
N LEU A 168 -1.49 -1.33 -16.81
CA LEU A 168 -1.63 -1.55 -15.38
C LEU A 168 -1.25 -2.97 -14.93
N PRO A 169 -1.57 -4.07 -15.65
CA PRO A 169 -1.15 -5.43 -15.27
C PRO A 169 0.38 -5.61 -15.19
N GLU A 170 1.14 -4.95 -16.06
CA GLU A 170 2.61 -4.97 -16.02
C GLU A 170 3.13 -4.25 -14.77
N VAL A 171 2.60 -3.07 -14.49
CA VAL A 171 2.94 -2.29 -13.27
C VAL A 171 2.64 -3.10 -12.01
N LEU A 172 1.45 -3.73 -11.94
CA LEU A 172 1.05 -4.54 -10.79
C LEU A 172 1.95 -5.77 -10.59
N ARG A 173 2.43 -6.37 -11.70
CA ARG A 173 3.38 -7.48 -11.65
C ARG A 173 4.72 -7.02 -11.10
N GLU A 174 5.26 -5.88 -11.57
CA GLU A 174 6.52 -5.32 -11.08
C GLU A 174 6.45 -5.01 -9.57
N ILE A 175 5.30 -4.48 -9.09
CA ILE A 175 5.07 -4.28 -7.65
C ILE A 175 5.07 -5.63 -6.91
N GLY A 176 4.40 -6.65 -7.45
CA GLY A 176 4.37 -8.01 -6.89
C GLY A 176 5.78 -8.61 -6.78
N ASP A 177 6.58 -8.51 -7.82
CA ASP A 177 7.97 -8.97 -7.84
C ASP A 177 8.84 -8.21 -6.82
N PHE A 178 8.55 -6.93 -6.59
CA PHE A 178 9.20 -6.15 -5.54
C PHE A 178 8.82 -6.66 -4.14
N ILE A 179 7.53 -6.93 -3.89
CA ILE A 179 7.04 -7.43 -2.60
C ILE A 179 7.71 -8.74 -2.22
N VAL A 180 7.86 -9.68 -3.17
CA VAL A 180 8.53 -11.00 -2.93
C VAL A 180 9.99 -10.82 -2.53
N LYS A 181 10.68 -9.81 -3.05
CA LYS A 181 12.10 -9.56 -2.79
C LYS A 181 12.36 -8.72 -1.53
N TYR A 182 11.31 -8.05 -1.03
CA TYR A 182 11.37 -7.16 0.11
C TYR A 182 11.42 -7.92 1.44
#